data_27dfcafe9cbf6dc4167bcddce8a99f0e
#
_entry.id   27dfcafe9cbf6dc4167bcddce8a99f0e
#
_cell.length_a   1.000
_cell.length_b   1.000
_cell.length_c   1.000
_cell.angle_alpha   90.00
_cell.angle_beta   90.00
_cell.angle_gamma   90.00
#
_symmetry.space_group_name_H-M   'P 1'
#
loop_
_entity.id
_entity.type
_entity.pdbx_description
1 polymer ?
#
loop_
_entity_poly.entity_id
_entity_poly.type
_entity_poly.pdbx_seq_one_letter_code
_entity_poly.pdbx_strand_id
1 'polypeptide(L)'
;MEEKKNVPAPKRLKKPNRILRLLAMLVTAALILAAIILVLYRDTININTVKRWLAYQNMDTGATGESAPFSHAGGDKLSIAYLDSGVVTASTAGVHYYSLDGERLAEEICSLENPVLAASRTTAVVYDAGNQSLFAFRNGEESFSLSLSGGADLLSARPNERGWLAITAQQSGYKGAVTVYDQRGAPVIQISLSSTFAVDAAVSPDGSMVAVVTIGQQDGSFYSHLLLYRVNQKQPFAQIDLGSFTVLDMDFDEGVIWLVGEDRLHTVSLLPESQEIHTYYINPNYLKGCSLGGDGFAFLLVGRYRSGSATQALRVDSSAQVLQSIPLTGQVLDYAAAGEYCALLTGSQLSVYNGSLEFVAGVENSRAARKVALTTNGSALLANDQQAWLYIPS
;
A
#
# COMPACT_ATOMS: atom_id res chain seq x y z
N MET A 1 58.66 -52.17 -30.42
CA MET A 1 58.79 -50.80 -29.96
C MET A 1 57.48 -50.47 -29.25
N GLU A 2 57.41 -50.67 -27.92
CA GLU A 2 56.21 -50.43 -27.12
C GLU A 2 56.26 -49.02 -26.53
N GLU A 3 55.23 -48.22 -26.83
CA GLU A 3 55.07 -46.85 -26.36
C GLU A 3 54.55 -46.88 -24.93
N LYS A 4 55.41 -46.56 -23.95
CA LYS A 4 54.95 -46.37 -22.52
C LYS A 4 54.07 -45.17 -22.37
N LYS A 5 52.79 -45.39 -22.18
CA LYS A 5 51.81 -44.34 -21.73
C LYS A 5 52.16 -43.82 -20.33
N ASN A 6 52.57 -42.57 -20.26
CA ASN A 6 52.83 -41.85 -19.02
C ASN A 6 51.48 -41.56 -18.29
N VAL A 7 51.21 -42.26 -17.21
CA VAL A 7 50.09 -42.04 -16.35
C VAL A 7 50.45 -40.94 -15.33
N PRO A 8 49.74 -39.79 -15.25
CA PRO A 8 50.05 -38.74 -14.28
C PRO A 8 49.78 -39.23 -12.86
N ALA A 9 50.72 -39.00 -11.94
CA ALA A 9 50.58 -39.36 -10.54
C ALA A 9 49.41 -38.63 -9.85
N PRO A 10 48.67 -39.29 -8.94
CA PRO A 10 47.55 -38.68 -8.27
C PRO A 10 48.01 -37.52 -7.39
N LYS A 11 47.41 -36.31 -7.59
CA LYS A 11 47.65 -35.14 -6.77
C LYS A 11 47.27 -35.45 -5.31
N ARG A 12 48.26 -35.47 -4.41
CA ARG A 12 48.04 -35.58 -2.96
C ARG A 12 47.23 -34.37 -2.49
N LEU A 13 45.97 -34.58 -2.09
CA LEU A 13 45.11 -33.57 -1.41
C LEU A 13 45.81 -33.16 -0.12
N LYS A 14 46.15 -31.87 0.01
CA LYS A 14 46.69 -31.30 1.24
C LYS A 14 45.73 -31.56 2.38
N LYS A 15 46.16 -32.17 3.48
CA LYS A 15 45.36 -32.39 4.68
C LYS A 15 44.86 -31.02 5.17
N PRO A 16 43.56 -30.83 5.36
CA PRO A 16 43.01 -29.54 5.83
C PRO A 16 43.54 -29.19 7.20
N ASN A 17 43.88 -27.91 7.36
CA ASN A 17 44.51 -27.37 8.57
C ASN A 17 43.61 -27.68 9.80
N ARG A 18 44.16 -28.17 10.91
CA ARG A 18 43.38 -28.53 12.12
C ARG A 18 42.56 -27.35 12.63
N ILE A 19 43.11 -26.13 12.52
CA ILE A 19 42.43 -24.89 12.87
C ILE A 19 41.17 -24.67 11.98
N LEU A 20 41.25 -24.92 10.67
CA LEU A 20 40.13 -24.78 9.74
C LEU A 20 39.00 -25.78 10.04
N ARG A 21 39.35 -27.01 10.46
CA ARG A 21 38.34 -28.02 10.90
C ARG A 21 37.67 -27.62 12.19
N LEU A 22 38.40 -27.04 13.13
CA LEU A 22 37.88 -26.58 14.41
C LEU A 22 36.94 -25.38 14.21
N LEU A 23 37.32 -24.46 13.32
CA LEU A 23 36.49 -23.30 12.94
C LEU A 23 35.20 -23.76 12.22
N ALA A 24 35.31 -24.70 11.28
CA ALA A 24 34.16 -25.28 10.59
C ALA A 24 33.22 -25.98 11.56
N MET A 25 33.74 -26.70 12.55
CA MET A 25 32.94 -27.38 13.58
C MET A 25 32.23 -26.38 14.51
N LEU A 26 32.89 -25.28 14.87
CA LEU A 26 32.27 -24.18 15.64
C LEU A 26 31.16 -23.49 14.86
N VAL A 27 31.36 -23.17 13.59
CA VAL A 27 30.34 -22.57 12.72
C VAL A 27 29.16 -23.53 12.56
N THR A 28 29.40 -24.82 12.35
CA THR A 28 28.32 -25.81 12.23
C THR A 28 27.55 -25.95 13.55
N ALA A 29 28.21 -25.95 14.69
CA ALA A 29 27.56 -25.98 16.01
C ALA A 29 26.74 -24.71 16.26
N ALA A 30 27.27 -23.55 15.89
CA ALA A 30 26.55 -22.27 15.97
C ALA A 30 25.29 -22.24 15.07
N LEU A 31 25.39 -22.78 13.86
CA LEU A 31 24.23 -22.89 12.93
C LEU A 31 23.16 -23.86 13.46
N ILE A 32 23.58 -24.99 14.05
CA ILE A 32 22.65 -25.94 14.66
C ILE A 32 21.96 -25.30 15.87
N LEU A 33 22.71 -24.59 16.73
CA LEU A 33 22.15 -23.88 17.87
C LEU A 33 21.17 -22.77 17.43
N ALA A 34 21.54 -22.02 16.40
CA ALA A 34 20.66 -21.00 15.81
C ALA A 34 19.38 -21.63 15.23
N ALA A 35 19.48 -22.77 14.54
CA ALA A 35 18.32 -23.51 14.04
C ALA A 35 17.42 -24.04 15.18
N ILE A 36 17.99 -24.54 16.28
CA ILE A 36 17.25 -24.98 17.44
C ILE A 36 16.53 -23.81 18.10
N ILE A 37 17.20 -22.67 18.28
CA ILE A 37 16.60 -21.43 18.82
C ILE A 37 15.46 -20.97 17.91
N LEU A 38 15.64 -20.96 16.59
CA LEU A 38 14.61 -20.60 15.61
C LEU A 38 13.38 -21.51 15.68
N VAL A 39 13.57 -22.83 15.92
CA VAL A 39 12.47 -23.79 16.05
C VAL A 39 11.78 -23.66 17.40
N LEU A 40 12.52 -23.47 18.50
CA LEU A 40 11.96 -23.37 19.85
C LEU A 40 11.23 -22.03 20.06
N TYR A 41 11.69 -20.97 19.44
CA TYR A 41 11.14 -19.62 19.54
C TYR A 41 10.43 -19.14 18.27
N ARG A 42 10.08 -20.05 17.36
CA ARG A 42 9.47 -19.69 16.08
C ARG A 42 8.16 -18.90 16.25
N ASP A 43 7.43 -19.14 17.35
CA ASP A 43 6.17 -18.44 17.65
C ASP A 43 6.40 -17.09 18.37
N THR A 44 7.63 -16.84 18.85
CA THR A 44 8.03 -15.59 19.52
C THR A 44 8.99 -14.74 18.70
N ILE A 45 9.81 -15.35 17.82
CA ILE A 45 10.68 -14.63 16.90
C ILE A 45 9.87 -14.25 15.64
N ASN A 46 9.11 -13.17 15.75
CA ASN A 46 8.46 -12.59 14.60
C ASN A 46 9.53 -11.86 13.75
N ILE A 47 9.68 -12.23 12.47
CA ILE A 47 10.59 -11.56 11.52
C ILE A 47 10.35 -10.05 11.50
N ASN A 48 9.12 -9.62 11.70
CA ASN A 48 8.76 -8.22 11.75
C ASN A 48 9.35 -7.49 12.98
N THR A 49 9.55 -8.18 14.11
CA THR A 49 10.28 -7.60 15.26
C THR A 49 11.74 -7.32 14.92
N VAL A 50 12.39 -8.22 14.17
CA VAL A 50 13.77 -8.02 13.70
C VAL A 50 13.82 -6.89 12.66
N LYS A 51 12.87 -6.84 11.74
CA LYS A 51 12.76 -5.74 10.77
C LYS A 51 12.56 -4.39 11.48
N ARG A 52 11.67 -4.32 12.50
CA ARG A 52 11.48 -3.11 13.32
C ARG A 52 12.77 -2.68 14.03
N TRP A 53 13.44 -3.63 14.68
CA TRP A 53 14.70 -3.33 15.36
C TRP A 53 15.75 -2.77 14.41
N LEU A 54 15.91 -3.37 13.21
CA LEU A 54 16.85 -2.87 12.19
C LEU A 54 16.43 -1.49 11.64
N ALA A 55 15.14 -1.27 11.42
CA ALA A 55 14.63 -0.02 10.85
C ALA A 55 14.76 1.16 11.84
N TYR A 56 14.57 0.90 13.14
CA TYR A 56 14.44 1.95 14.13
C TYR A 56 15.50 1.88 15.24
N GLN A 57 16.62 1.16 15.05
CA GLN A 57 17.67 0.98 16.07
C GLN A 57 18.30 2.28 16.60
N ASN A 58 18.23 3.36 15.83
CA ASN A 58 18.76 4.68 16.17
C ASN A 58 17.68 5.67 16.65
N MET A 59 16.43 5.21 16.76
CA MET A 59 15.32 6.07 17.16
C MET A 59 15.02 5.87 18.65
N ASP A 60 15.11 6.96 19.40
CA ASP A 60 14.73 6.95 20.81
C ASP A 60 13.21 6.87 20.94
N THR A 61 12.73 5.82 21.60
CA THR A 61 11.32 5.64 21.93
C THR A 61 11.13 5.74 23.45
N GLY A 62 10.04 6.40 23.85
CA GLY A 62 9.61 6.40 25.23
C GLY A 62 9.15 5.02 25.73
N ALA A 63 8.79 4.92 27.00
CA ALA A 63 8.28 3.69 27.62
C ALA A 63 7.00 3.14 26.93
N THR A 64 6.27 3.96 26.22
CA THR A 64 5.06 3.61 25.46
C THR A 64 5.34 3.11 24.04
N GLY A 65 6.60 3.09 23.60
CA GLY A 65 6.98 2.77 22.22
C GLY A 65 6.79 3.94 21.23
N GLU A 66 6.49 5.14 21.72
CA GLU A 66 6.31 6.32 20.88
C GLU A 66 7.64 7.09 20.74
N SER A 67 7.94 7.51 19.51
CA SER A 67 9.08 8.39 19.22
C SER A 67 8.83 9.83 19.70
N ALA A 68 9.88 10.65 19.72
CA ALA A 68 9.72 12.09 19.87
C ALA A 68 8.82 12.63 18.73
N PRO A 69 7.84 13.51 19.02
CA PRO A 69 7.01 14.11 17.99
C PRO A 69 7.78 15.19 17.26
N PHE A 70 7.54 15.30 15.96
CA PHE A 70 7.99 16.43 15.16
C PHE A 70 6.80 17.26 14.68
N SER A 71 7.02 18.56 14.48
CA SER A 71 5.99 19.45 13.97
C SER A 71 5.90 19.32 12.45
N HIS A 72 4.67 19.24 11.93
CA HIS A 72 4.41 19.31 10.50
C HIS A 72 3.56 20.54 10.16
N ALA A 73 3.59 20.94 8.90
CA ALA A 73 2.69 21.97 8.40
C ALA A 73 1.26 21.42 8.46
N GLY A 74 0.44 22.06 9.27
CA GLY A 74 -0.98 21.73 9.38
C GLY A 74 -1.76 22.23 8.16
N GLY A 75 -3.06 22.05 8.19
CA GLY A 75 -3.99 22.50 7.16
C GLY A 75 -5.27 21.70 7.21
N ASP A 76 -6.31 22.19 6.56
CA ASP A 76 -7.55 21.45 6.44
C ASP A 76 -7.36 20.22 5.51
N LYS A 77 -8.18 19.20 5.70
CA LYS A 77 -8.14 17.94 4.94
C LYS A 77 -6.78 17.23 5.03
N LEU A 78 -6.12 17.28 6.19
CA LEU A 78 -4.85 16.62 6.42
C LEU A 78 -4.91 15.13 6.13
N SER A 79 -4.00 14.67 5.29
CA SER A 79 -3.69 13.26 5.03
C SER A 79 -2.21 13.00 5.25
N ILE A 80 -1.87 11.78 5.68
CA ILE A 80 -0.49 11.37 5.96
C ILE A 80 -0.19 10.04 5.27
N ALA A 81 1.05 9.87 4.85
CA ALA A 81 1.55 8.59 4.35
C ALA A 81 2.95 8.33 4.90
N TYR A 82 3.20 7.07 5.22
CA TYR A 82 4.52 6.57 5.56
C TYR A 82 5.19 6.00 4.31
N LEU A 83 6.40 6.42 4.02
CA LEU A 83 7.27 5.85 2.99
C LEU A 83 8.52 5.26 3.65
N ASP A 84 9.17 4.30 3.00
CA ASP A 84 10.45 3.74 3.51
C ASP A 84 11.51 4.82 3.78
N SER A 85 11.40 5.97 3.12
CA SER A 85 12.34 7.11 3.20
C SER A 85 11.84 8.29 4.03
N GLY A 86 10.63 8.20 4.65
CA GLY A 86 10.11 9.29 5.47
C GLY A 86 8.59 9.39 5.49
N VAL A 87 8.10 10.57 5.77
CA VAL A 87 6.68 10.87 5.99
C VAL A 87 6.23 11.97 5.03
N VAL A 88 5.16 11.72 4.29
CA VAL A 88 4.50 12.75 3.48
C VAL A 88 3.21 13.19 4.14
N THR A 89 3.02 14.49 4.23
CA THR A 89 1.77 15.12 4.67
C THR A 89 1.19 15.96 3.54
N ALA A 90 -0.09 15.86 3.31
CA ALA A 90 -0.81 16.66 2.32
C ALA A 90 -2.00 17.35 2.97
N SER A 91 -2.23 18.60 2.63
CA SER A 91 -3.35 19.41 3.12
C SER A 91 -3.76 20.45 2.08
N THR A 92 -4.78 21.26 2.36
CA THR A 92 -5.15 22.39 1.50
C THR A 92 -4.04 23.45 1.35
N ALA A 93 -3.03 23.44 2.22
CA ALA A 93 -1.92 24.38 2.21
C ALA A 93 -0.69 23.89 1.40
N GLY A 94 -0.73 22.65 0.92
CA GLY A 94 0.35 22.04 0.13
C GLY A 94 0.80 20.68 0.63
N VAL A 95 1.98 20.30 0.19
CA VAL A 95 2.60 18.99 0.45
C VAL A 95 3.95 19.17 1.13
N HIS A 96 4.24 18.36 2.14
CA HIS A 96 5.52 18.38 2.83
C HIS A 96 6.04 16.96 3.00
N TYR A 97 7.33 16.81 2.78
CA TYR A 97 8.03 15.55 2.97
C TYR A 97 9.06 15.71 4.10
N TYR A 98 8.96 14.85 5.11
CA TYR A 98 9.82 14.85 6.29
C TYR A 98 10.60 13.53 6.36
N SER A 99 11.81 13.58 6.91
CA SER A 99 12.50 12.39 7.40
C SER A 99 11.78 11.82 8.63
N LEU A 100 12.16 10.63 9.08
CA LEU A 100 11.53 9.99 10.25
C LEU A 100 11.82 10.72 11.58
N ASP A 101 12.84 11.55 11.64
CA ASP A 101 13.19 12.42 12.76
C ASP A 101 12.65 13.86 12.64
N GLY A 102 11.86 14.13 11.58
CA GLY A 102 11.11 15.36 11.39
C GLY A 102 11.87 16.48 10.68
N GLU A 103 13.03 16.20 10.07
CA GLU A 103 13.69 17.14 9.18
C GLU A 103 12.86 17.26 7.88
N ARG A 104 12.57 18.49 7.45
CA ARG A 104 11.87 18.72 6.20
C ARG A 104 12.81 18.52 5.02
N LEU A 105 12.51 17.52 4.20
CA LEU A 105 13.31 17.12 3.04
C LEU A 105 12.86 17.83 1.78
N ALA A 106 11.56 17.92 1.55
CA ALA A 106 10.97 18.61 0.40
C ALA A 106 9.61 19.23 0.77
N GLU A 107 9.19 20.23 0.00
CA GLU A 107 7.89 20.86 0.15
C GLU A 107 7.39 21.43 -1.17
N GLU A 108 6.06 21.43 -1.33
CA GLU A 108 5.36 22.16 -2.38
C GLU A 108 4.26 22.99 -1.74
N ILE A 109 4.49 24.31 -1.69
CA ILE A 109 3.53 25.25 -1.09
C ILE A 109 2.56 25.71 -2.17
N CYS A 110 1.37 25.16 -2.16
CA CYS A 110 0.32 25.46 -3.11
C CYS A 110 -1.06 25.39 -2.44
N SER A 111 -2.04 26.05 -3.02
CA SER A 111 -3.42 25.93 -2.57
C SER A 111 -4.06 24.75 -3.31
N LEU A 112 -4.50 23.73 -2.54
CA LEU A 112 -5.25 22.59 -3.04
C LEU A 112 -6.67 22.63 -2.52
N GLU A 113 -7.66 22.48 -3.39
CA GLU A 113 -9.07 22.49 -2.98
C GLU A 113 -9.49 21.13 -2.43
N ASN A 114 -9.10 20.06 -3.12
CA ASN A 114 -9.44 18.69 -2.78
C ASN A 114 -8.19 17.81 -2.81
N PRO A 115 -7.23 18.00 -1.87
CA PRO A 115 -6.01 17.22 -1.83
C PRO A 115 -6.31 15.75 -1.56
N VAL A 116 -5.83 14.88 -2.42
CA VAL A 116 -5.86 13.44 -2.28
C VAL A 116 -4.42 12.95 -2.25
N LEU A 117 -4.09 12.16 -1.22
CA LEU A 117 -2.80 11.52 -1.05
C LEU A 117 -2.95 10.02 -1.31
N ALA A 118 -2.32 9.53 -2.35
CA ALA A 118 -2.15 8.11 -2.62
C ALA A 118 -0.69 7.73 -2.47
N ALA A 119 -0.40 6.60 -1.84
CA ALA A 119 0.97 6.19 -1.60
C ALA A 119 1.16 4.69 -1.79
N SER A 120 2.31 4.33 -2.35
CA SER A 120 2.92 3.03 -2.20
C SER A 120 4.00 3.11 -1.12
N ARG A 121 4.69 2.03 -0.85
CA ARG A 121 5.78 2.00 0.12
C ARG A 121 6.93 2.96 -0.22
N THR A 122 7.16 3.26 -1.48
CA THR A 122 8.31 4.05 -1.95
C THR A 122 7.95 5.41 -2.53
N THR A 123 6.70 5.62 -2.91
CA THR A 123 6.26 6.81 -3.66
C THR A 123 4.93 7.31 -3.13
N ALA A 124 4.85 8.59 -2.84
CA ALA A 124 3.60 9.28 -2.56
C ALA A 124 3.23 10.20 -3.73
N VAL A 125 1.95 10.25 -4.04
CA VAL A 125 1.38 11.17 -5.03
C VAL A 125 0.30 11.99 -4.36
N VAL A 126 0.39 13.28 -4.47
CA VAL A 126 -0.64 14.23 -4.04
C VAL A 126 -1.20 14.92 -5.27
N TYR A 127 -2.49 14.89 -5.41
CA TYR A 127 -3.17 15.59 -6.50
C TYR A 127 -4.41 16.33 -5.99
N ASP A 128 -4.77 17.37 -6.69
CA ASP A 128 -5.98 18.13 -6.42
C ASP A 128 -7.14 17.55 -7.24
N ALA A 129 -8.00 16.75 -6.62
CA ALA A 129 -9.10 16.07 -7.31
C ALA A 129 -10.12 17.07 -7.87
N GLY A 130 -10.41 16.99 -9.18
CA GLY A 130 -11.23 17.95 -9.89
C GLY A 130 -10.48 19.23 -10.30
N ASN A 131 -9.16 19.28 -10.13
CA ASN A 131 -8.26 20.34 -10.57
C ASN A 131 -7.07 19.76 -11.36
N GLN A 132 -6.01 20.56 -11.60
CA GLN A 132 -4.99 20.22 -12.58
C GLN A 132 -3.61 19.86 -11.99
N SER A 133 -3.39 20.08 -10.68
CA SER A 133 -2.07 19.96 -10.06
C SER A 133 -1.82 18.59 -9.45
N LEU A 134 -0.65 18.03 -9.71
CA LEU A 134 -0.18 16.76 -9.15
C LEU A 134 1.30 16.84 -8.84
N PHE A 135 1.69 16.29 -7.69
CA PHE A 135 3.07 16.21 -7.21
C PHE A 135 3.37 14.79 -6.73
N ALA A 136 4.48 14.22 -7.14
CA ALA A 136 4.94 12.91 -6.70
C ALA A 136 6.27 13.04 -5.97
N PHE A 137 6.37 12.36 -4.84
CA PHE A 137 7.53 12.40 -3.94
C PHE A 137 8.11 11.00 -3.77
N ARG A 138 9.44 10.94 -3.77
CA ARG A 138 10.18 9.70 -3.61
C ARG A 138 11.59 9.97 -3.08
N ASN A 139 12.09 9.12 -2.17
CA ASN A 139 13.45 9.21 -1.62
C ASN A 139 13.81 10.59 -1.02
N GLY A 140 12.86 11.28 -0.41
CA GLY A 140 13.09 12.58 0.22
C GLY A 140 12.98 13.78 -0.70
N GLU A 141 12.61 13.61 -1.97
CA GLU A 141 12.52 14.69 -2.95
C GLU A 141 11.25 14.62 -3.81
N GLU A 142 10.89 15.74 -4.44
CA GLU A 142 9.90 15.73 -5.51
C GLU A 142 10.51 15.04 -6.73
N SER A 143 9.92 13.93 -7.13
CA SER A 143 10.40 13.13 -8.28
C SER A 143 9.70 13.47 -9.58
N PHE A 144 8.49 14.02 -9.51
CA PHE A 144 7.68 14.34 -10.68
C PHE A 144 6.58 15.32 -10.29
N SER A 145 6.30 16.30 -11.15
CA SER A 145 5.12 17.13 -11.06
C SER A 145 4.43 17.30 -12.41
N LEU A 146 3.13 17.48 -12.36
CA LEU A 146 2.29 17.64 -13.54
C LEU A 146 1.25 18.72 -13.28
N SER A 147 1.10 19.61 -14.24
CA SER A 147 -0.03 20.52 -14.31
C SER A 147 -0.74 20.31 -15.64
N LEU A 148 -1.97 19.83 -15.57
CA LEU A 148 -2.79 19.63 -16.76
C LEU A 148 -3.21 20.96 -17.35
N SER A 149 -3.34 21.02 -18.66
CA SER A 149 -3.76 22.21 -19.41
C SER A 149 -5.11 21.98 -20.12
N GLY A 150 -5.71 23.05 -20.63
CA GLY A 150 -6.92 22.94 -21.44
C GLY A 150 -8.20 22.60 -20.68
N GLY A 151 -8.24 22.81 -19.35
CA GLY A 151 -9.41 22.52 -18.52
C GLY A 151 -9.63 21.02 -18.30
N ALA A 152 -8.57 20.22 -18.40
CA ALA A 152 -8.62 18.80 -18.04
C ALA A 152 -8.43 18.66 -16.53
N ASP A 153 -9.36 17.96 -15.87
CA ASP A 153 -9.31 17.77 -14.43
C ASP A 153 -8.81 16.38 -14.07
N LEU A 154 -8.01 16.30 -13.00
CA LEU A 154 -7.53 15.06 -12.42
C LEU A 154 -8.69 14.35 -11.71
N LEU A 155 -8.86 13.07 -11.97
CA LEU A 155 -9.85 12.21 -11.34
C LEU A 155 -9.20 11.27 -10.33
N SER A 156 -8.11 10.62 -10.70
CA SER A 156 -7.32 9.79 -9.80
C SER A 156 -5.84 9.77 -10.19
N ALA A 157 -4.98 9.46 -9.23
CA ALA A 157 -3.58 9.17 -9.47
C ALA A 157 -3.09 8.11 -8.47
N ARG A 158 -2.53 6.99 -8.96
CA ARG A 158 -2.09 5.88 -8.14
C ARG A 158 -0.66 5.49 -8.45
N PRO A 159 0.23 5.49 -7.45
CA PRO A 159 1.57 4.95 -7.58
C PRO A 159 1.55 3.43 -7.36
N ASN A 160 2.44 2.70 -8.04
CA ASN A 160 2.73 1.32 -7.69
C ASN A 160 4.04 1.23 -6.86
N GLU A 161 4.38 0.03 -6.40
CA GLU A 161 5.58 -0.23 -5.58
C GLU A 161 6.90 0.10 -6.29
N ARG A 162 6.93 0.14 -7.63
CA ARG A 162 8.10 0.53 -8.42
C ARG A 162 8.16 2.02 -8.74
N GLY A 163 7.16 2.80 -8.28
CA GLY A 163 7.07 4.24 -8.54
C GLY A 163 6.57 4.59 -9.93
N TRP A 164 5.86 3.66 -10.60
CA TRP A 164 5.06 3.99 -11.78
C TRP A 164 3.76 4.64 -11.34
N LEU A 165 3.22 5.54 -12.16
CA LEU A 165 2.00 6.28 -11.86
C LEU A 165 0.94 6.02 -12.93
N ALA A 166 -0.27 5.62 -12.52
CA ALA A 166 -1.46 5.69 -13.35
C ALA A 166 -2.21 6.98 -13.01
N ILE A 167 -2.40 7.85 -13.99
CA ILE A 167 -3.11 9.12 -13.82
C ILE A 167 -4.36 9.08 -14.68
N THR A 168 -5.52 9.20 -14.06
CA THR A 168 -6.82 9.29 -14.74
C THR A 168 -7.26 10.75 -14.74
N ALA A 169 -7.58 11.27 -15.91
CA ALA A 169 -7.97 12.65 -16.08
C ALA A 169 -9.06 12.82 -17.15
N GLN A 170 -9.75 13.93 -17.12
CA GLN A 170 -10.58 14.37 -18.23
C GLN A 170 -9.73 14.67 -19.46
N GLN A 171 -10.29 14.44 -20.64
CA GLN A 171 -9.63 14.75 -21.90
C GLN A 171 -10.66 15.30 -22.90
N SER A 172 -10.37 16.46 -23.47
CA SER A 172 -11.24 17.06 -24.49
C SER A 172 -11.46 16.10 -25.68
N GLY A 173 -12.71 15.93 -26.10
CA GLY A 173 -13.10 15.00 -27.19
C GLY A 173 -13.22 13.54 -26.78
N TYR A 174 -12.93 13.20 -25.53
CA TYR A 174 -13.05 11.85 -24.97
C TYR A 174 -13.85 11.88 -23.65
N LYS A 175 -14.25 10.72 -23.19
CA LYS A 175 -14.89 10.54 -21.86
C LYS A 175 -13.88 10.34 -20.72
N GLY A 176 -12.61 10.53 -21.02
CA GLY A 176 -11.50 10.46 -20.09
C GLY A 176 -10.29 9.79 -20.72
N ALA A 177 -9.16 9.95 -20.07
CA ALA A 177 -7.90 9.32 -20.43
C ALA A 177 -7.16 8.81 -19.21
N VAL A 178 -6.44 7.72 -19.39
CA VAL A 178 -5.47 7.19 -18.44
C VAL A 178 -4.09 7.32 -19.08
N THR A 179 -3.20 8.02 -18.40
CA THR A 179 -1.79 8.10 -18.80
C THR A 179 -0.93 7.42 -17.73
N VAL A 180 -0.10 6.49 -18.16
CA VAL A 180 0.85 5.82 -17.28
C VAL A 180 2.23 6.44 -17.47
N TYR A 181 2.84 6.80 -16.38
CA TYR A 181 4.21 7.31 -16.31
C TYR A 181 5.12 6.27 -15.64
N ASP A 182 6.33 6.15 -16.14
CA ASP A 182 7.36 5.33 -15.50
C ASP A 182 7.94 6.03 -14.25
N GLN A 183 8.82 5.33 -13.55
CA GLN A 183 9.49 5.85 -12.34
C GLN A 183 10.34 7.12 -12.55
N ARG A 184 10.57 7.54 -13.83
CA ARG A 184 11.31 8.75 -14.20
C ARG A 184 10.38 9.88 -14.62
N GLY A 185 9.06 9.67 -14.54
CA GLY A 185 8.06 10.62 -15.01
C GLY A 185 7.91 10.67 -16.53
N ALA A 186 8.44 9.67 -17.28
CA ALA A 186 8.23 9.60 -18.72
C ALA A 186 6.90 8.90 -19.03
N PRO A 187 6.05 9.44 -19.94
CA PRO A 187 4.81 8.78 -20.33
C PRO A 187 5.10 7.52 -21.14
N VAL A 188 4.51 6.40 -20.72
CA VAL A 188 4.69 5.08 -21.33
C VAL A 188 3.54 4.76 -22.26
N ILE A 189 2.29 4.96 -21.79
CA ILE A 189 1.08 4.72 -22.57
C ILE A 189 0.02 5.74 -22.18
N GLN A 190 -0.77 6.16 -23.18
CA GLN A 190 -2.00 6.91 -22.99
C GLN A 190 -3.16 6.14 -23.61
N ILE A 191 -4.21 5.91 -22.83
CA ILE A 191 -5.45 5.23 -23.17
C ILE A 191 -6.54 6.30 -23.15
N SER A 192 -7.12 6.62 -24.31
CA SER A 192 -8.21 7.60 -24.43
C SER A 192 -9.52 6.85 -24.67
N LEU A 193 -10.51 7.07 -23.83
CA LEU A 193 -11.80 6.40 -23.87
C LEU A 193 -12.88 7.28 -24.51
N SER A 194 -13.55 6.77 -25.53
CA SER A 194 -14.60 7.49 -26.26
C SER A 194 -16.02 7.06 -25.91
N SER A 195 -16.21 5.83 -25.45
CA SER A 195 -17.53 5.21 -25.19
C SER A 195 -17.94 5.25 -23.72
N THR A 196 -17.00 5.07 -22.81
CA THR A 196 -17.20 5.01 -21.36
C THR A 196 -16.29 5.99 -20.63
N PHE A 197 -16.72 6.48 -19.46
CA PHE A 197 -15.92 7.37 -18.64
C PHE A 197 -14.83 6.58 -17.89
N ALA A 198 -13.60 7.07 -17.92
CA ALA A 198 -12.56 6.58 -17.02
C ALA A 198 -12.86 7.06 -15.60
N VAL A 199 -12.79 6.17 -14.62
CA VAL A 199 -13.05 6.46 -13.19
C VAL A 199 -11.76 6.40 -12.42
N ASP A 200 -11.01 5.31 -12.56
CA ASP A 200 -9.78 5.04 -11.82
C ASP A 200 -8.88 4.09 -12.61
N ALA A 201 -7.60 4.06 -12.29
CA ALA A 201 -6.66 3.15 -12.91
C ALA A 201 -5.48 2.82 -11.99
N ALA A 202 -4.97 1.60 -12.10
CA ALA A 202 -3.77 1.15 -11.38
C ALA A 202 -2.82 0.40 -12.31
N VAL A 203 -1.52 0.54 -12.05
CA VAL A 203 -0.46 -0.22 -12.73
C VAL A 203 -0.12 -1.44 -11.89
N SER A 204 0.03 -2.60 -12.52
CA SER A 204 0.48 -3.82 -11.82
C SER A 204 1.80 -3.61 -11.10
N PRO A 205 2.08 -4.36 -10.01
CA PRO A 205 3.33 -4.22 -9.25
C PRO A 205 4.59 -4.41 -10.10
N ASP A 206 4.52 -5.25 -11.15
CA ASP A 206 5.62 -5.48 -12.08
C ASP A 206 5.74 -4.42 -13.21
N GLY A 207 4.76 -3.52 -13.33
CA GLY A 207 4.71 -2.49 -14.37
C GLY A 207 4.33 -3.00 -15.76
N SER A 208 3.82 -4.24 -15.90
CA SER A 208 3.51 -4.85 -17.20
C SER A 208 2.08 -4.62 -17.68
N MET A 209 1.15 -4.36 -16.75
CA MET A 209 -0.27 -4.22 -17.01
C MET A 209 -0.85 -2.95 -16.41
N VAL A 210 -1.97 -2.50 -16.99
CA VAL A 210 -2.79 -1.40 -16.48
C VAL A 210 -4.22 -1.89 -16.35
N ALA A 211 -4.79 -1.75 -15.19
CA ALA A 211 -6.20 -1.97 -14.90
C ALA A 211 -6.92 -0.62 -14.94
N VAL A 212 -7.99 -0.50 -15.71
CA VAL A 212 -8.78 0.72 -15.86
C VAL A 212 -10.23 0.44 -15.53
N VAL A 213 -10.75 1.13 -14.53
CA VAL A 213 -12.18 1.08 -14.20
C VAL A 213 -12.92 2.12 -15.03
N THR A 214 -14.00 1.67 -15.66
CA THR A 214 -14.85 2.54 -16.48
C THR A 214 -16.30 2.48 -16.06
N ILE A 215 -17.03 3.56 -16.27
CA ILE A 215 -18.48 3.61 -16.11
C ILE A 215 -19.14 4.08 -17.40
N GLY A 216 -20.23 3.43 -17.77
CA GLY A 216 -21.04 3.76 -18.93
C GLY A 216 -22.53 3.75 -18.61
N GLN A 217 -23.34 4.11 -19.60
CA GLN A 217 -24.80 4.03 -19.50
C GLN A 217 -25.34 3.35 -20.74
N GLN A 218 -26.22 2.37 -20.54
CA GLN A 218 -26.96 1.69 -21.59
C GLN A 218 -28.41 1.48 -21.13
N ASP A 219 -29.37 1.79 -21.99
CA ASP A 219 -30.79 1.63 -21.72
C ASP A 219 -31.28 2.27 -20.40
N GLY A 220 -30.69 3.43 -20.04
CA GLY A 220 -31.01 4.15 -18.82
C GLY A 220 -30.36 3.61 -17.55
N SER A 221 -29.62 2.51 -17.62
CA SER A 221 -28.91 1.89 -16.50
C SER A 221 -27.41 2.14 -16.59
N PHE A 222 -26.76 2.36 -15.44
CA PHE A 222 -25.30 2.43 -15.35
C PHE A 222 -24.69 1.03 -15.30
N TYR A 223 -23.54 0.90 -15.94
CA TYR A 223 -22.72 -0.31 -15.88
C TYR A 223 -21.26 0.08 -15.75
N SER A 224 -20.47 -0.79 -15.15
CA SER A 224 -19.03 -0.62 -14.99
C SER A 224 -18.28 -1.80 -15.60
N HIS A 225 -17.12 -1.51 -16.15
CA HIS A 225 -16.19 -2.53 -16.62
C HIS A 225 -14.80 -2.29 -16.04
N LEU A 226 -14.09 -3.38 -15.84
CA LEU A 226 -12.65 -3.40 -15.64
C LEU A 226 -11.99 -3.77 -16.97
N LEU A 227 -11.21 -2.85 -17.54
CA LEU A 227 -10.45 -3.05 -18.77
C LEU A 227 -8.99 -3.32 -18.40
N LEU A 228 -8.41 -4.38 -18.97
CA LEU A 228 -7.03 -4.75 -18.73
C LEU A 228 -6.19 -4.51 -19.99
N TYR A 229 -5.12 -3.72 -19.83
CA TYR A 229 -4.20 -3.39 -20.90
C TYR A 229 -2.80 -3.91 -20.57
N ARG A 230 -2.05 -4.25 -21.61
CA ARG A 230 -0.59 -4.34 -21.52
C ARG A 230 -0.01 -2.94 -21.76
N VAL A 231 1.03 -2.55 -21.02
CA VAL A 231 1.60 -1.18 -21.12
C VAL A 231 2.18 -0.83 -22.50
N ASN A 232 2.36 -1.81 -23.37
CA ASN A 232 2.81 -1.64 -24.76
C ASN A 232 1.68 -1.74 -25.81
N GLN A 233 0.41 -1.86 -25.38
CA GLN A 233 -0.75 -2.07 -26.26
C GLN A 233 -1.89 -1.12 -25.89
N LYS A 234 -2.41 -0.40 -26.90
CA LYS A 234 -3.52 0.54 -26.73
C LYS A 234 -4.91 -0.09 -26.73
N GLN A 235 -5.00 -1.39 -27.03
CA GLN A 235 -6.26 -2.13 -26.97
C GLN A 235 -6.27 -3.01 -25.72
N PRO A 236 -7.39 -3.08 -25.01
CA PRO A 236 -7.50 -3.97 -23.87
C PRO A 236 -7.41 -5.43 -24.34
N PHE A 237 -6.68 -6.24 -23.61
CA PHE A 237 -6.64 -7.68 -23.86
C PHE A 237 -7.76 -8.43 -23.14
N ALA A 238 -8.39 -7.80 -22.14
CA ALA A 238 -9.57 -8.32 -21.45
C ALA A 238 -10.49 -7.19 -21.02
N GLN A 239 -11.79 -7.48 -21.00
CA GLN A 239 -12.83 -6.65 -20.44
C GLN A 239 -13.69 -7.52 -19.53
N ILE A 240 -13.83 -7.10 -18.29
CA ILE A 240 -14.58 -7.79 -17.25
C ILE A 240 -15.79 -6.94 -16.91
N ASP A 241 -16.98 -7.52 -17.01
CA ASP A 241 -18.23 -6.86 -16.64
C ASP A 241 -18.38 -6.88 -15.11
N LEU A 242 -18.50 -5.71 -14.52
CA LEU A 242 -18.75 -5.52 -13.08
C LEU A 242 -20.25 -5.30 -12.78
N GLY A 243 -21.08 -5.24 -13.82
CA GLY A 243 -22.49 -4.94 -13.69
C GLY A 243 -22.77 -3.50 -13.23
N SER A 244 -23.88 -3.30 -12.53
CA SER A 244 -24.23 -2.02 -11.91
C SER A 244 -23.46 -1.86 -10.59
N PHE A 245 -22.19 -1.49 -10.71
CA PHE A 245 -21.25 -1.39 -9.58
C PHE A 245 -20.44 -0.09 -9.67
N THR A 246 -20.47 0.72 -8.62
CA THR A 246 -19.64 1.91 -8.53
C THR A 246 -18.41 1.62 -7.69
N VAL A 247 -17.25 1.67 -8.30
CA VAL A 247 -15.97 1.51 -7.62
C VAL A 247 -15.65 2.79 -6.85
N LEU A 248 -15.39 2.66 -5.56
CA LEU A 248 -14.98 3.73 -4.66
C LEU A 248 -13.46 3.72 -4.44
N ASP A 249 -12.86 2.54 -4.43
CA ASP A 249 -11.42 2.36 -4.27
C ASP A 249 -10.96 1.10 -5.01
N MET A 250 -9.72 1.10 -5.47
CA MET A 250 -9.11 -0.05 -6.13
C MET A 250 -7.65 -0.20 -5.72
N ASP A 251 -7.17 -1.42 -5.77
CA ASP A 251 -5.75 -1.73 -5.65
C ASP A 251 -5.36 -2.87 -6.60
N PHE A 252 -4.10 -2.92 -6.96
CA PHE A 252 -3.54 -3.97 -7.79
C PHE A 252 -2.38 -4.64 -7.04
N ASP A 253 -2.71 -5.63 -6.27
CA ASP A 253 -1.76 -6.49 -5.55
C ASP A 253 -1.27 -7.64 -6.46
N GLU A 254 -0.36 -8.49 -5.99
CA GLU A 254 0.28 -9.57 -6.75
C GLU A 254 -0.73 -10.51 -7.43
N GLY A 255 -1.07 -10.21 -8.71
CA GLY A 255 -1.97 -11.04 -9.51
C GLY A 255 -3.46 -10.94 -9.15
N VAL A 256 -3.84 -10.02 -8.25
CA VAL A 256 -5.23 -9.76 -7.85
C VAL A 256 -5.54 -8.28 -7.95
N ILE A 257 -6.67 -7.95 -8.53
CA ILE A 257 -7.22 -6.58 -8.54
C ILE A 257 -8.36 -6.54 -7.54
N TRP A 258 -8.27 -5.62 -6.60
CA TRP A 258 -9.27 -5.34 -5.57
C TRP A 258 -10.12 -4.16 -5.99
N LEU A 259 -11.44 -4.29 -5.89
CA LEU A 259 -12.40 -3.24 -6.25
C LEU A 259 -13.45 -3.15 -5.16
N VAL A 260 -13.45 -2.05 -4.41
CA VAL A 260 -14.42 -1.81 -3.35
C VAL A 260 -15.47 -0.83 -3.80
N GLY A 261 -16.72 -1.15 -3.56
CA GLY A 261 -17.85 -0.28 -3.75
C GLY A 261 -18.73 -0.18 -2.50
N GLU A 262 -19.82 0.56 -2.57
CA GLU A 262 -20.69 0.80 -1.40
C GLU A 262 -21.34 -0.48 -0.87
N ASP A 263 -21.70 -1.43 -1.74
CA ASP A 263 -22.49 -2.62 -1.43
C ASP A 263 -21.72 -3.93 -1.52
N ARG A 264 -20.54 -3.94 -2.14
CA ARG A 264 -19.73 -5.16 -2.35
C ARG A 264 -18.26 -4.86 -2.56
N LEU A 265 -17.45 -5.89 -2.37
CA LEU A 265 -16.05 -6.00 -2.78
C LEU A 265 -15.97 -7.03 -3.90
N HIS A 266 -15.32 -6.69 -5.00
CA HIS A 266 -14.86 -7.63 -6.00
C HIS A 266 -13.37 -7.85 -5.89
N THR A 267 -12.94 -9.08 -6.07
CA THR A 267 -11.56 -9.44 -6.36
C THR A 267 -11.50 -10.08 -7.74
N VAL A 268 -10.51 -9.70 -8.52
CA VAL A 268 -10.28 -10.27 -9.85
C VAL A 268 -8.92 -10.92 -9.87
N SER A 269 -8.89 -12.25 -9.86
CA SER A 269 -7.64 -13.02 -9.94
C SER A 269 -7.21 -13.13 -11.40
N LEU A 270 -5.96 -12.75 -11.68
CA LEU A 270 -5.36 -12.78 -13.01
C LEU A 270 -4.56 -14.08 -13.16
N LEU A 271 -5.22 -15.15 -13.55
CA LEU A 271 -4.59 -16.41 -13.90
C LEU A 271 -4.03 -16.35 -15.34
N PRO A 272 -3.02 -17.17 -15.71
CA PRO A 272 -2.39 -17.10 -17.02
C PRO A 272 -3.36 -17.25 -18.21
N GLU A 273 -4.46 -17.97 -18.05
CA GLU A 273 -5.43 -18.28 -19.12
C GLU A 273 -6.86 -17.83 -18.81
N SER A 274 -7.12 -17.27 -17.62
CA SER A 274 -8.48 -16.85 -17.21
C SER A 274 -8.44 -15.71 -16.21
N GLN A 275 -9.56 -15.01 -16.11
CA GLN A 275 -9.82 -14.05 -15.04
C GLN A 275 -10.99 -14.59 -14.23
N GLU A 276 -10.78 -14.76 -12.92
CA GLU A 276 -11.84 -15.16 -11.99
C GLU A 276 -12.25 -13.95 -11.15
N ILE A 277 -13.55 -13.70 -11.10
CA ILE A 277 -14.13 -12.68 -10.25
C ILE A 277 -14.80 -13.34 -9.03
N HIS A 278 -14.43 -12.92 -7.84
CA HIS A 278 -15.10 -13.28 -6.61
C HIS A 278 -15.76 -12.05 -6.02
N THR A 279 -16.84 -12.26 -5.27
CA THR A 279 -17.64 -11.16 -4.74
C THR A 279 -18.00 -11.40 -3.29
N TYR A 280 -17.67 -10.44 -2.44
CA TYR A 280 -18.20 -10.33 -1.10
C TYR A 280 -19.28 -9.25 -1.06
N TYR A 281 -20.51 -9.60 -0.67
CA TYR A 281 -21.60 -8.64 -0.49
C TYR A 281 -21.58 -8.09 0.93
N ILE A 282 -21.51 -6.76 1.05
CA ILE A 282 -21.49 -6.05 2.33
C ILE A 282 -22.87 -6.07 2.99
N ASN A 283 -23.94 -6.13 2.20
CA ASN A 283 -25.31 -6.25 2.70
C ASN A 283 -25.51 -7.47 3.61
N PRO A 284 -26.30 -7.35 4.70
CA PRO A 284 -27.17 -6.24 5.08
C PRO A 284 -26.48 -5.07 5.81
N ASN A 285 -25.15 -5.09 5.95
CA ASN A 285 -24.38 -4.01 6.51
C ASN A 285 -24.09 -2.90 5.47
N TYR A 286 -23.50 -1.81 5.94
CA TYR A 286 -23.09 -0.66 5.13
C TYR A 286 -21.60 -0.44 5.28
N LEU A 287 -20.89 -0.18 4.20
CA LEU A 287 -19.48 0.19 4.22
C LEU A 287 -19.30 1.51 4.98
N LYS A 288 -18.32 1.55 5.88
CA LYS A 288 -17.92 2.72 6.67
C LYS A 288 -16.50 3.17 6.36
N GLY A 289 -15.71 2.26 5.83
CA GLY A 289 -14.35 2.50 5.43
C GLY A 289 -13.72 1.25 4.87
N CYS A 290 -12.66 1.43 4.10
CA CYS A 290 -11.85 0.35 3.55
C CYS A 290 -10.38 0.77 3.51
N SER A 291 -9.50 -0.21 3.64
CA SER A 291 -8.08 -0.07 3.35
C SER A 291 -7.63 -1.29 2.55
N LEU A 292 -7.04 -1.06 1.39
CA LEU A 292 -6.55 -2.09 0.48
C LEU A 292 -5.01 -2.26 0.57
N GLY A 293 -4.34 -1.56 1.50
CA GLY A 293 -2.88 -1.62 1.67
C GLY A 293 -2.35 -2.88 2.37
N GLY A 294 -3.21 -3.88 2.66
CA GLY A 294 -2.80 -5.15 3.25
C GLY A 294 -2.37 -6.16 2.17
N ASP A 295 -1.36 -6.98 2.47
CA ASP A 295 -0.86 -8.02 1.55
C ASP A 295 -1.89 -9.16 1.44
N GLY A 296 -2.58 -9.26 0.30
CA GLY A 296 -3.54 -10.31 -0.02
C GLY A 296 -4.86 -10.25 0.76
N PHE A 297 -5.25 -9.10 1.29
CA PHE A 297 -6.55 -8.92 1.93
C PHE A 297 -7.06 -7.48 1.86
N ALA A 298 -8.37 -7.32 1.93
CA ALA A 298 -9.04 -6.05 2.17
C ALA A 298 -9.46 -5.93 3.65
N PHE A 299 -9.19 -4.77 4.25
CA PHE A 299 -9.65 -4.42 5.58
C PHE A 299 -10.87 -3.52 5.47
N LEU A 300 -12.04 -4.01 5.89
CA LEU A 300 -13.32 -3.31 5.77
C LEU A 300 -13.87 -2.94 7.14
N LEU A 301 -14.35 -1.73 7.26
CA LEU A 301 -15.17 -1.28 8.38
C LEU A 301 -16.62 -1.26 7.94
N VAL A 302 -17.49 -1.95 8.66
CA VAL A 302 -18.91 -2.04 8.34
C VAL A 302 -19.77 -1.67 9.53
N GLY A 303 -20.97 -1.14 9.26
CA GLY A 303 -21.94 -0.74 10.26
C GLY A 303 -23.33 -1.25 9.93
N ARG A 304 -24.15 -1.44 10.96
CA ARG A 304 -25.54 -1.95 10.80
C ARG A 304 -26.48 -0.98 10.11
N TYR A 305 -26.18 0.31 10.16
CA TYR A 305 -27.02 1.36 9.61
C TYR A 305 -26.25 2.23 8.65
N ARG A 306 -26.93 2.82 7.68
CA ARG A 306 -26.31 3.74 6.71
C ARG A 306 -25.71 4.97 7.40
N SER A 307 -26.40 5.51 8.41
CA SER A 307 -25.87 6.55 9.31
C SER A 307 -25.30 5.91 10.57
N GLY A 308 -24.28 6.53 11.17
CA GLY A 308 -23.62 6.05 12.39
C GLY A 308 -22.26 5.38 12.15
N SER A 309 -21.64 4.97 13.24
CA SER A 309 -20.27 4.45 13.27
C SER A 309 -20.18 3.02 12.75
N ALA A 310 -18.97 2.60 12.40
CA ALA A 310 -18.65 1.19 12.17
C ALA A 310 -18.92 0.38 13.44
N THR A 311 -19.46 -0.83 13.28
CA THR A 311 -19.73 -1.77 14.38
C THR A 311 -18.89 -3.02 14.32
N GLN A 312 -18.25 -3.27 13.17
CA GLN A 312 -17.35 -4.39 12.95
C GLN A 312 -16.21 -3.99 12.02
N ALA A 313 -15.04 -4.58 12.24
CA ALA A 313 -13.96 -4.61 11.27
C ALA A 313 -13.82 -6.03 10.73
N LEU A 314 -13.64 -6.16 9.42
CA LEU A 314 -13.58 -7.42 8.70
C LEU A 314 -12.25 -7.51 7.95
N ARG A 315 -11.68 -8.70 7.89
CA ARG A 315 -10.63 -9.06 6.96
C ARG A 315 -11.21 -9.99 5.89
N VAL A 316 -11.11 -9.58 4.63
CA VAL A 316 -11.62 -10.33 3.47
C VAL A 316 -10.45 -10.72 2.59
N ASP A 317 -10.35 -11.99 2.22
CA ASP A 317 -9.26 -12.51 1.38
C ASP A 317 -9.50 -12.33 -0.13
N SER A 318 -8.52 -12.75 -0.94
CA SER A 318 -8.57 -12.69 -2.40
C SER A 318 -9.65 -13.58 -3.03
N SER A 319 -10.22 -14.54 -2.28
CA SER A 319 -11.38 -15.34 -2.67
C SER A 319 -12.70 -14.69 -2.26
N ALA A 320 -12.66 -13.43 -1.81
CA ALA A 320 -13.79 -12.66 -1.30
C ALA A 320 -14.49 -13.34 -0.09
N GLN A 321 -13.73 -14.07 0.73
CA GLN A 321 -14.23 -14.70 1.95
C GLN A 321 -13.80 -13.90 3.18
N VAL A 322 -14.73 -13.73 4.13
CA VAL A 322 -14.40 -13.13 5.43
C VAL A 322 -13.59 -14.13 6.25
N LEU A 323 -12.30 -13.86 6.42
CA LEU A 323 -11.42 -14.68 7.22
C LEU A 323 -11.64 -14.47 8.71
N GLN A 324 -11.77 -13.20 9.11
CA GLN A 324 -11.90 -12.80 10.51
C GLN A 324 -12.77 -11.54 10.62
N SER A 325 -13.37 -11.38 11.80
CA SER A 325 -14.11 -10.17 12.17
C SER A 325 -13.93 -9.85 13.65
N ILE A 326 -13.86 -8.55 13.97
CA ILE A 326 -13.84 -8.06 15.35
C ILE A 326 -14.95 -7.03 15.57
N PRO A 327 -15.68 -7.07 16.70
CA PRO A 327 -16.65 -6.05 17.04
C PRO A 327 -15.95 -4.74 17.42
N LEU A 328 -16.53 -3.62 17.04
CA LEU A 328 -16.08 -2.28 17.39
C LEU A 328 -17.03 -1.65 18.40
N THR A 329 -16.48 -1.15 19.51
CA THR A 329 -17.27 -0.56 20.62
C THR A 329 -17.19 0.96 20.69
N GLY A 330 -16.23 1.57 19.95
CA GLY A 330 -16.00 3.01 19.92
C GLY A 330 -16.07 3.60 18.52
N GLN A 331 -16.08 4.92 18.45
CA GLN A 331 -15.94 5.63 17.18
C GLN A 331 -14.50 5.46 16.67
N VAL A 332 -14.37 4.89 15.48
CA VAL A 332 -13.09 4.86 14.75
C VAL A 332 -12.87 6.24 14.13
N LEU A 333 -11.72 6.85 14.44
CA LEU A 333 -11.29 8.14 13.89
C LEU A 333 -10.57 7.95 12.56
N ASP A 334 -9.67 6.93 12.51
CA ASP A 334 -8.92 6.58 11.33
C ASP A 334 -8.47 5.11 11.38
N TYR A 335 -8.06 4.55 10.26
CA TYR A 335 -7.69 3.15 10.14
C TYR A 335 -6.70 2.97 8.98
N ALA A 336 -5.90 1.93 9.03
CA ALA A 336 -4.96 1.57 7.97
C ALA A 336 -4.73 0.07 7.94
N ALA A 337 -4.34 -0.45 6.76
CA ALA A 337 -3.76 -1.78 6.61
C ALA A 337 -2.44 -1.66 5.83
N ALA A 338 -1.44 -2.44 6.22
CA ALA A 338 -0.17 -2.56 5.50
C ALA A 338 0.51 -3.89 5.85
N GLY A 339 1.03 -4.59 4.84
CA GLY A 339 1.60 -5.92 5.05
C GLY A 339 0.56 -6.87 5.65
N GLU A 340 0.91 -7.53 6.73
CA GLU A 340 0.01 -8.44 7.46
C GLU A 340 -0.81 -7.74 8.55
N TYR A 341 -0.68 -6.42 8.73
CA TYR A 341 -1.22 -5.70 9.88
C TYR A 341 -2.39 -4.80 9.51
N CYS A 342 -3.27 -4.60 10.50
CA CYS A 342 -4.34 -3.60 10.49
C CYS A 342 -4.22 -2.71 11.71
N ALA A 343 -4.54 -1.44 11.58
CA ALA A 343 -4.61 -0.49 12.69
C ALA A 343 -5.99 0.15 12.78
N LEU A 344 -6.45 0.34 14.00
CA LEU A 344 -7.65 1.11 14.33
C LEU A 344 -7.28 2.21 15.31
N LEU A 345 -7.54 3.44 14.95
CA LEU A 345 -7.39 4.60 15.80
C LEU A 345 -8.75 5.05 16.30
N THR A 346 -8.91 5.12 17.61
CA THR A 346 -10.09 5.67 18.27
C THR A 346 -9.72 6.93 19.05
N GLY A 347 -10.68 7.62 19.65
CA GLY A 347 -10.40 8.77 20.51
C GLY A 347 -9.59 8.45 21.76
N SER A 348 -9.53 7.17 22.16
CA SER A 348 -8.85 6.72 23.39
C SER A 348 -7.57 5.92 23.14
N GLN A 349 -7.44 5.24 22.00
CA GLN A 349 -6.31 4.35 21.76
C GLN A 349 -6.04 4.08 20.29
N LEU A 350 -4.78 3.74 19.99
CA LEU A 350 -4.37 3.01 18.79
C LEU A 350 -4.36 1.51 19.14
N SER A 351 -4.92 0.68 18.28
CA SER A 351 -4.81 -0.78 18.35
C SER A 351 -4.27 -1.32 17.04
N VAL A 352 -3.23 -2.13 17.10
CA VAL A 352 -2.63 -2.83 15.96
C VAL A 352 -2.96 -4.30 16.07
N TYR A 353 -3.41 -4.89 14.97
CA TYR A 353 -3.82 -6.29 14.85
C TYR A 353 -2.97 -6.99 13.79
N ASN A 354 -2.74 -8.28 13.97
CA ASN A 354 -2.08 -9.13 12.97
C ASN A 354 -3.06 -9.60 11.88
N GLY A 355 -2.56 -10.42 10.98
CA GLY A 355 -3.32 -11.03 9.91
C GLY A 355 -4.52 -11.91 10.33
N SER A 356 -4.57 -12.33 11.58
CA SER A 356 -5.73 -13.05 12.16
C SER A 356 -6.67 -12.13 12.92
N LEU A 357 -6.51 -10.80 12.81
CA LEU A 357 -7.20 -9.79 13.62
C LEU A 357 -7.04 -10.01 15.13
N GLU A 358 -5.95 -10.63 15.55
CA GLU A 358 -5.57 -10.71 16.96
C GLU A 358 -4.83 -9.43 17.35
N PHE A 359 -5.14 -8.89 18.51
CA PHE A 359 -4.44 -7.72 19.05
C PHE A 359 -2.96 -8.02 19.29
N VAL A 360 -2.09 -7.22 18.67
CA VAL A 360 -0.63 -7.36 18.78
C VAL A 360 -0.06 -6.32 19.72
N ALA A 361 -0.45 -5.07 19.52
CA ALA A 361 0.11 -3.93 20.24
C ALA A 361 -0.85 -2.73 20.19
N GLY A 362 -0.63 -1.78 21.06
CA GLY A 362 -1.39 -0.54 21.07
C GLY A 362 -0.88 0.47 22.08
N VAL A 363 -1.35 1.68 21.98
CA VAL A 363 -1.04 2.77 22.91
C VAL A 363 -2.31 3.56 23.23
N GLU A 364 -2.51 3.80 24.52
CA GLU A 364 -3.64 4.59 25.01
C GLU A 364 -3.30 6.09 25.02
N ASN A 365 -4.32 6.92 24.77
CA ASN A 365 -4.22 8.38 24.83
C ASN A 365 -3.04 8.98 24.05
N SER A 366 -2.71 8.41 22.89
CA SER A 366 -1.60 8.85 22.06
C SER A 366 -1.79 10.27 21.55
N ARG A 367 -1.39 11.26 22.35
CA ARG A 367 -1.30 12.70 22.02
C ARG A 367 -2.45 13.27 21.17
N ALA A 368 -3.67 12.77 21.40
CA ALA A 368 -4.86 13.13 20.63
C ALA A 368 -4.68 12.90 19.10
N ALA A 369 -4.07 11.79 18.72
CA ALA A 369 -3.92 11.39 17.32
C ALA A 369 -5.28 11.36 16.59
N ARG A 370 -5.29 11.78 15.35
CA ARG A 370 -6.47 11.79 14.48
C ARG A 370 -6.25 11.03 13.17
N LYS A 371 -4.98 10.81 12.82
CA LYS A 371 -4.58 10.11 11.60
C LYS A 371 -3.63 8.98 11.95
N VAL A 372 -3.73 7.89 11.20
CA VAL A 372 -2.84 6.75 11.27
C VAL A 372 -2.45 6.29 9.87
N ALA A 373 -1.16 6.05 9.65
CA ALA A 373 -0.66 5.27 8.54
C ALA A 373 0.17 4.11 9.10
N LEU A 374 0.02 2.94 8.51
CA LEU A 374 0.66 1.72 9.01
C LEU A 374 1.84 1.35 8.12
N THR A 375 2.85 0.75 8.73
CA THR A 375 4.00 0.17 8.01
C THR A 375 3.84 -1.33 7.89
N THR A 376 4.52 -1.95 6.93
CA THR A 376 4.48 -3.41 6.72
C THR A 376 5.05 -4.23 7.87
N ASN A 377 5.78 -3.61 8.81
CA ASN A 377 6.30 -4.26 9.99
C ASN A 377 5.42 -4.08 11.25
N GLY A 378 4.25 -3.45 11.11
CA GLY A 378 3.30 -3.21 12.19
C GLY A 378 3.57 -1.97 13.06
N SER A 379 4.55 -1.13 12.69
CA SER A 379 4.70 0.19 13.29
C SER A 379 3.67 1.17 12.70
N ALA A 380 3.28 2.18 13.44
CA ALA A 380 2.29 3.15 13.00
C ALA A 380 2.83 4.58 13.04
N LEU A 381 2.64 5.32 11.96
CA LEU A 381 2.76 6.76 11.96
C LEU A 381 1.44 7.35 12.47
N LEU A 382 1.53 8.18 13.48
CA LEU A 382 0.40 8.89 14.06
C LEU A 382 0.56 10.39 13.83
N ALA A 383 -0.56 11.07 13.62
CA ALA A 383 -0.56 12.53 13.55
C ALA A 383 -1.81 13.14 14.18
N ASN A 384 -1.65 14.32 14.74
CA ASN A 384 -2.70 15.27 15.05
C ASN A 384 -2.55 16.50 14.13
N ASP A 385 -3.27 17.57 14.37
CA ASP A 385 -3.30 18.75 13.52
C ASP A 385 -1.94 19.50 13.45
N GLN A 386 -0.97 19.21 14.33
CA GLN A 386 0.28 19.95 14.46
C GLN A 386 1.54 19.09 14.48
N GLN A 387 1.41 17.83 14.92
CA GLN A 387 2.54 16.96 15.17
C GLN A 387 2.32 15.57 14.60
N ALA A 388 3.42 14.94 14.18
CA ALA A 388 3.45 13.53 13.81
C ALA A 388 4.54 12.81 14.61
N TRP A 389 4.36 11.52 14.84
CA TRP A 389 5.30 10.65 15.56
C TRP A 389 5.09 9.19 15.17
N LEU A 390 6.08 8.37 15.43
CA LEU A 390 5.97 6.93 15.21
C LEU A 390 5.62 6.22 16.53
N TYR A 391 4.74 5.25 16.42
CA TYR A 391 4.53 4.20 17.41
C TYR A 391 5.21 2.93 16.92
N ILE A 392 6.17 2.41 17.68
CA ILE A 392 6.97 1.24 17.36
C ILE A 392 6.66 0.17 18.42
N PRO A 393 5.88 -0.88 18.06
CA PRO A 393 5.61 -1.99 18.97
C PRO A 393 6.90 -2.66 19.43
N SER A 394 6.98 -3.00 20.71
CA SER A 394 8.10 -3.72 21.32
C SER A 394 8.17 -5.18 20.88
#